data_036c0b9a365a4552ec2b414faf666fa5
#
_entry.id   036c0b9a365a4552ec2b414faf666fa5
#
_cell.length_a   1.000
_cell.length_b   1.000
_cell.length_c   1.000
_cell.angle_alpha   90.00
_cell.angle_beta   90.00
_cell.angle_gamma   90.00
#
_symmetry.space_group_name_H-M   'P 1'
#
loop_
_entity.id
_entity.type
_entity.pdbx_description
1 polymer ?
#
loop_
_entity_poly.entity_id
_entity_poly.type
_entity_poly.pdbx_seq_one_letter_code
_entity_poly.pdbx_strand_id
1 'polypeptide(L)'
;TIDLGNLYHMGHNEGGNGKEQKVKIDMQSLTMHTFITGSTGKGKSTAIYTMLDQLMEHKVKFLVIEPAKGEYKNRFGSYKDIKIFGTNYKKMPLLRINPFSFPEDIHVLEHIDRLIEIFNVCWPMYAAMPAVLKDAVEHAYIAAGWNLENSECRYHDTHGNALYPSFIDVLNQINVVMDDSAYSSDSKGDYK
;
A
#
# COMPACT_ATOMS: atom_id res chain seq x y z
N THR A 1 10.26 22.89 -9.67
CA THR A 1 11.24 21.91 -10.22
C THR A 1 12.10 21.35 -9.11
N ILE A 2 12.53 20.10 -9.27
CA ILE A 2 13.47 19.42 -8.38
C ILE A 2 14.85 19.45 -9.01
N ASP A 3 15.85 19.92 -8.26
CA ASP A 3 17.25 20.00 -8.67
C ASP A 3 17.96 18.68 -8.24
N LEU A 4 18.45 17.91 -9.20
CA LEU A 4 19.18 16.67 -8.95
C LEU A 4 20.68 16.86 -8.84
N GLY A 5 21.19 18.06 -9.10
CA GLY A 5 22.60 18.40 -9.07
C GLY A 5 23.11 18.94 -10.41
N ASN A 6 24.41 18.94 -10.57
CA ASN A 6 25.09 19.47 -11.75
C ASN A 6 25.37 18.36 -12.77
N LEU A 7 25.30 18.73 -14.05
CA LEU A 7 25.73 17.83 -15.12
C LEU A 7 27.27 17.67 -15.04
N TYR A 8 27.71 16.42 -14.95
CA TYR A 8 29.13 16.09 -14.87
C TYR A 8 29.54 15.24 -16.07
N HIS A 9 30.49 15.70 -16.83
CA HIS A 9 31.00 15.00 -17.99
C HIS A 9 32.53 15.11 -18.07
N MET A 10 33.20 14.01 -18.40
CA MET A 10 34.65 13.90 -18.60
C MET A 10 35.53 14.58 -17.52
N GLY A 11 35.10 14.47 -16.25
CA GLY A 11 35.87 15.04 -15.13
C GLY A 11 35.60 16.51 -14.80
N HIS A 12 34.63 17.12 -15.45
CA HIS A 12 34.23 18.51 -15.25
C HIS A 12 32.75 18.69 -15.10
N ASN A 13 32.33 19.70 -14.34
CA ASN A 13 30.94 20.16 -14.35
C ASN A 13 30.67 20.87 -15.68
N GLU A 14 29.65 20.41 -16.43
CA GLU A 14 29.27 21.01 -17.68
C GLU A 14 28.46 22.30 -17.46
N GLY A 15 28.76 23.32 -18.23
CA GLY A 15 28.04 24.59 -18.27
C GLY A 15 28.74 25.61 -19.14
N GLY A 16 28.00 26.30 -20.00
CA GLY A 16 28.53 27.36 -20.83
C GLY A 16 28.94 28.61 -19.98
N ASN A 17 29.98 29.30 -20.37
CA ASN A 17 30.45 30.55 -19.75
C ASN A 17 30.78 30.45 -18.24
N GLY A 18 31.34 29.30 -17.79
CA GLY A 18 31.72 29.09 -16.40
C GLY A 18 30.54 28.88 -15.44
N LYS A 19 29.33 28.70 -15.95
CA LYS A 19 28.15 28.35 -15.14
C LYS A 19 27.93 26.83 -15.18
N GLU A 20 27.67 26.25 -14.01
CA GLU A 20 27.30 24.84 -13.89
C GLU A 20 25.92 24.61 -14.49
N GLN A 21 25.79 23.55 -15.29
CA GLN A 21 24.50 23.14 -15.85
C GLN A 21 23.78 22.27 -14.84
N LYS A 22 22.61 22.72 -14.38
CA LYS A 22 21.75 22.00 -13.44
C LYS A 22 20.90 20.95 -14.15
N VAL A 23 20.82 19.78 -13.57
CA VAL A 23 19.87 18.74 -13.97
C VAL A 23 18.62 18.91 -13.13
N LYS A 24 17.51 19.28 -13.76
CA LYS A 24 16.22 19.52 -13.07
C LYS A 24 15.13 18.65 -13.62
N ILE A 25 14.26 18.16 -12.73
CA ILE A 25 13.03 17.45 -13.07
C ILE A 25 11.86 18.39 -12.76
N ASP A 26 10.91 18.47 -13.68
CA ASP A 26 9.66 19.17 -13.38
C ASP A 26 8.82 18.37 -12.37
N MET A 27 8.23 19.08 -11.40
CA MET A 27 7.43 18.45 -10.37
C MET A 27 6.18 17.75 -10.93
N GLN A 28 5.60 18.27 -12.01
CA GLN A 28 4.47 17.61 -12.67
C GLN A 28 4.89 16.27 -13.29
N SER A 29 6.13 16.15 -13.74
CA SER A 29 6.66 14.87 -14.25
C SER A 29 6.77 13.78 -13.18
N LEU A 30 6.75 14.12 -11.90
CA LEU A 30 6.74 13.13 -10.80
C LEU A 30 5.36 12.46 -10.62
N THR A 31 4.31 12.95 -11.25
CA THR A 31 3.02 12.25 -11.32
C THR A 31 3.07 11.04 -12.25
N MET A 32 4.10 10.98 -13.10
CA MET A 32 4.39 9.83 -13.96
C MET A 32 5.32 8.85 -13.22
N HIS A 33 5.37 7.59 -13.70
CA HIS A 33 6.24 6.58 -13.13
C HIS A 33 7.71 6.90 -13.39
N THR A 34 8.52 6.85 -12.32
CA THR A 34 9.96 7.05 -12.39
C THR A 34 10.68 5.79 -11.92
N PHE A 35 11.65 5.31 -12.69
CA PHE A 35 12.49 4.18 -12.34
C PHE A 35 13.93 4.63 -12.11
N ILE A 36 14.46 4.40 -10.90
CA ILE A 36 15.83 4.74 -10.52
C ILE A 36 16.63 3.46 -10.35
N THR A 37 17.60 3.25 -11.21
CA THR A 37 18.44 2.04 -11.24
C THR A 37 19.92 2.37 -11.13
N GLY A 38 20.71 1.38 -10.78
CA GLY A 38 22.17 1.46 -10.67
C GLY A 38 22.70 0.44 -9.66
N SER A 39 23.99 0.11 -9.74
CA SER A 39 24.65 -0.78 -8.80
C SER A 39 24.70 -0.21 -7.39
N THR A 40 24.99 -1.07 -6.41
CA THR A 40 25.12 -0.66 -5.00
C THR A 40 26.20 0.41 -4.83
N GLY A 41 25.93 1.42 -3.98
CA GLY A 41 26.86 2.52 -3.70
C GLY A 41 26.90 3.62 -4.77
N LYS A 42 26.10 3.56 -5.83
CA LYS A 42 26.09 4.56 -6.92
C LYS A 42 25.08 5.69 -6.72
N GLY A 43 24.66 5.95 -5.49
CA GLY A 43 23.87 7.14 -5.15
C GLY A 43 22.36 7.06 -5.39
N LYS A 44 21.79 5.87 -5.66
CA LYS A 44 20.32 5.73 -5.84
C LYS A 44 19.51 6.32 -4.67
N SER A 45 19.83 5.90 -3.45
CA SER A 45 19.15 6.41 -2.24
C SER A 45 19.41 7.90 -2.04
N THR A 46 20.61 8.40 -2.35
CA THR A 46 20.95 9.82 -2.28
C THR A 46 20.09 10.65 -3.24
N ALA A 47 19.91 10.19 -4.47
CA ALA A 47 19.05 10.87 -5.44
C ALA A 47 17.58 10.93 -4.92
N ILE A 48 17.06 9.83 -4.36
CA ILE A 48 15.71 9.82 -3.78
C ILE A 48 15.64 10.75 -2.56
N TYR A 49 16.63 10.75 -1.68
CA TYR A 49 16.65 11.67 -0.52
C TYR A 49 16.62 13.13 -0.97
N THR A 50 17.41 13.49 -1.99
CA THR A 50 17.41 14.85 -2.55
C THR A 50 16.03 15.22 -3.11
N MET A 51 15.34 14.29 -3.76
CA MET A 51 13.98 14.52 -4.25
C MET A 51 13.00 14.71 -3.09
N LEU A 52 13.04 13.86 -2.07
CA LEU A 52 12.14 13.92 -0.92
C LEU A 52 12.37 15.20 -0.08
N ASP A 53 13.61 15.59 0.16
CA ASP A 53 13.94 16.85 0.85
C ASP A 53 13.28 18.05 0.12
N GLN A 54 13.39 18.12 -1.20
CA GLN A 54 12.81 19.20 -1.98
C GLN A 54 11.26 19.11 -2.06
N LEU A 55 10.69 17.92 -2.09
CA LEU A 55 9.23 17.75 -1.98
C LEU A 55 8.73 18.31 -0.65
N MET A 56 9.43 18.06 0.46
CA MET A 56 9.10 18.64 1.76
C MET A 56 9.18 20.17 1.75
N GLU A 57 10.24 20.76 1.19
CA GLU A 57 10.39 22.22 1.04
C GLU A 57 9.21 22.82 0.27
N HIS A 58 8.74 22.13 -0.75
CA HIS A 58 7.57 22.51 -1.55
C HIS A 58 6.21 22.11 -0.93
N LYS A 59 6.21 21.54 0.29
CA LYS A 59 5.00 21.08 1.00
C LYS A 59 4.18 20.04 0.22
N VAL A 60 4.83 19.24 -0.62
CA VAL A 60 4.22 18.14 -1.34
C VAL A 60 4.23 16.89 -0.45
N LYS A 61 3.04 16.28 -0.27
CA LYS A 61 2.90 15.04 0.50
C LYS A 61 3.48 13.87 -0.28
N PHE A 62 4.14 12.96 0.42
CA PHE A 62 4.66 11.73 -0.17
C PHE A 62 4.48 10.54 0.80
N LEU A 63 4.51 9.35 0.25
CA LEU A 63 4.55 8.09 0.98
C LEU A 63 5.79 7.31 0.52
N VAL A 64 6.57 6.82 1.48
CA VAL A 64 7.70 5.92 1.21
C VAL A 64 7.39 4.54 1.78
N ILE A 65 7.42 3.52 0.92
CA ILE A 65 7.32 2.12 1.33
C ILE A 65 8.70 1.49 1.20
N GLU A 66 9.30 1.18 2.34
CA GLU A 66 10.64 0.60 2.42
C GLU A 66 10.57 -0.80 3.04
N PRO A 67 10.52 -1.87 2.23
CA PRO A 67 10.37 -3.24 2.74
C PRO A 67 11.64 -3.81 3.39
N ALA A 68 12.80 -3.19 3.15
CA ALA A 68 14.10 -3.68 3.63
C ALA A 68 14.83 -2.60 4.45
N LYS A 69 16.03 -2.70 4.73
CA LYS A 69 17.07 -1.84 5.36
C LYS A 69 16.64 -0.77 6.39
N GLY A 70 15.51 -0.09 6.23
CA GLY A 70 15.03 0.97 7.12
C GLY A 70 15.90 2.24 7.12
N GLU A 71 16.53 2.57 5.99
CA GLU A 71 17.46 3.71 5.87
C GLU A 71 16.72 5.06 5.90
N TYR A 72 15.50 5.11 5.32
CA TYR A 72 14.70 6.33 5.24
C TYR A 72 14.28 6.85 6.61
N LYS A 73 13.94 5.96 7.55
CA LYS A 73 13.62 6.37 8.93
C LYS A 73 14.80 7.05 9.64
N ASN A 74 16.03 6.61 9.36
CA ASN A 74 17.22 7.19 9.95
C ASN A 74 17.49 8.59 9.38
N ARG A 75 17.18 8.82 8.10
CA ARG A 75 17.35 10.09 7.42
C ARG A 75 16.27 11.11 7.80
N PHE A 76 14.99 10.66 7.82
CA PHE A 76 13.83 11.54 7.92
C PHE A 76 13.13 11.49 9.28
N GLY A 77 13.49 10.58 10.17
CA GLY A 77 12.78 10.34 11.44
C GLY A 77 12.84 11.48 12.45
N SER A 78 13.73 12.45 12.28
CA SER A 78 13.82 13.65 13.13
C SER A 78 12.85 14.76 12.73
N TYR A 79 12.24 14.68 11.55
CA TYR A 79 11.31 15.69 11.06
C TYR A 79 9.93 15.54 11.71
N LYS A 80 9.38 16.62 12.27
CA LYS A 80 8.10 16.61 13.00
C LYS A 80 6.89 16.22 12.13
N ASP A 81 6.96 16.54 10.85
CA ASP A 81 5.85 16.33 9.91
C ASP A 81 5.89 14.95 9.24
N ILE A 82 6.91 14.12 9.56
CA ILE A 82 7.04 12.77 9.04
C ILE A 82 6.56 11.76 10.07
N LYS A 83 5.60 10.94 9.67
CA LYS A 83 5.13 9.81 10.46
C LYS A 83 5.79 8.53 9.97
N ILE A 84 6.41 7.80 10.89
CA ILE A 84 7.10 6.53 10.59
C ILE A 84 6.33 5.39 11.26
N PHE A 85 6.02 4.39 10.45
CA PHE A 85 5.39 3.16 10.90
C PHE A 85 6.33 1.99 10.63
N GLY A 86 6.20 0.93 11.41
CA GLY A 86 7.00 -0.27 11.25
C GLY A 86 6.21 -1.53 11.52
N THR A 87 6.88 -2.67 11.43
CA THR A 87 6.29 -3.99 11.67
C THR A 87 6.51 -4.49 13.09
N ASN A 88 7.39 -3.85 13.87
CA ASN A 88 7.68 -4.23 15.25
C ASN A 88 7.07 -3.20 16.23
N TYR A 89 5.93 -3.56 16.83
CA TYR A 89 5.20 -2.72 17.78
C TYR A 89 5.99 -2.28 19.02
N LYS A 90 7.04 -3.04 19.40
CA LYS A 90 7.89 -2.69 20.53
C LYS A 90 8.86 -1.56 20.23
N LYS A 91 9.11 -1.28 18.95
CA LYS A 91 10.11 -0.30 18.53
C LYS A 91 9.50 0.95 17.91
N MET A 92 8.32 0.83 17.30
CA MET A 92 7.65 1.94 16.61
C MET A 92 6.17 1.65 16.40
N PRO A 93 5.34 2.69 16.13
CA PRO A 93 3.94 2.52 15.80
C PRO A 93 3.75 1.59 14.59
N LEU A 94 2.71 0.75 14.63
CA LEU A 94 2.31 -0.05 13.49
C LEU A 94 1.41 0.77 12.57
N LEU A 95 1.56 0.56 11.27
CA LEU A 95 0.55 0.99 10.31
C LEU A 95 -0.63 0.03 10.40
N ARG A 96 -1.69 0.48 11.08
CA ARG A 96 -2.91 -0.32 11.24
C ARG A 96 -3.90 0.09 10.16
N ILE A 97 -4.02 -0.74 9.15
CA ILE A 97 -4.99 -0.59 8.07
C ILE A 97 -5.92 -1.79 8.13
N ASN A 98 -7.23 -1.55 8.13
CA ASN A 98 -8.20 -2.61 7.88
C ASN A 98 -8.29 -2.79 6.35
N PRO A 99 -7.85 -3.93 5.77
CA PRO A 99 -7.89 -4.12 4.33
C PRO A 99 -9.30 -4.23 3.77
N PHE A 100 -10.29 -4.44 4.63
CA PHE A 100 -11.70 -4.49 4.25
C PHE A 100 -12.35 -3.10 4.15
N SER A 101 -11.70 -2.03 4.65
CA SER A 101 -12.19 -0.68 4.45
C SER A 101 -11.79 -0.15 3.07
N PHE A 102 -12.70 0.60 2.44
CA PHE A 102 -12.50 1.17 1.11
C PHE A 102 -13.09 2.57 0.99
N PRO A 103 -12.64 3.39 0.02
CA PRO A 103 -13.19 4.71 -0.26
C PRO A 103 -14.66 4.66 -0.72
N GLU A 104 -15.43 5.70 -0.39
CA GLU A 104 -16.87 5.79 -0.71
C GLU A 104 -17.21 5.76 -2.20
N ASP A 105 -16.27 6.14 -3.05
CA ASP A 105 -16.40 6.16 -4.51
C ASP A 105 -16.17 4.79 -5.17
N ILE A 106 -15.85 3.75 -4.39
CA ILE A 106 -15.65 2.38 -4.87
C ILE A 106 -16.83 1.51 -4.42
N HIS A 107 -17.36 0.69 -5.34
CA HIS A 107 -18.40 -0.28 -5.02
C HIS A 107 -17.84 -1.46 -4.21
N VAL A 108 -18.59 -1.95 -3.21
CA VAL A 108 -18.14 -3.02 -2.31
C VAL A 108 -17.71 -4.27 -3.06
N LEU A 109 -18.44 -4.70 -4.08
CA LEU A 109 -18.07 -5.87 -4.88
C LEU A 109 -16.78 -5.68 -5.67
N GLU A 110 -16.57 -4.48 -6.22
CA GLU A 110 -15.30 -4.14 -6.89
C GLU A 110 -14.13 -4.20 -5.91
N HIS A 111 -14.31 -3.68 -4.70
CA HIS A 111 -13.30 -3.76 -3.65
C HIS A 111 -13.01 -5.21 -3.25
N ILE A 112 -14.04 -6.03 -3.08
CA ILE A 112 -13.89 -7.46 -2.74
C ILE A 112 -13.08 -8.18 -3.82
N ASP A 113 -13.42 -8.01 -5.09
CA ASP A 113 -12.71 -8.64 -6.20
C ASP A 113 -11.21 -8.29 -6.20
N ARG A 114 -10.89 -7.00 -6.06
CA ARG A 114 -9.50 -6.53 -5.95
C ARG A 114 -8.77 -7.11 -4.72
N LEU A 115 -9.48 -7.22 -3.60
CA LEU A 115 -8.90 -7.76 -2.36
C LEU A 115 -8.57 -9.25 -2.51
N ILE A 116 -9.44 -10.03 -3.15
CA ILE A 116 -9.18 -11.45 -3.45
C ILE A 116 -7.98 -11.61 -4.40
N GLU A 117 -7.87 -10.76 -5.42
CA GLU A 117 -6.69 -10.75 -6.30
C GLU A 117 -5.40 -10.48 -5.52
N ILE A 118 -5.40 -9.48 -4.63
CA ILE A 118 -4.24 -9.16 -3.78
C ILE A 118 -3.87 -10.34 -2.88
N PHE A 119 -4.86 -10.96 -2.24
CA PHE A 119 -4.63 -12.14 -1.40
C PHE A 119 -4.04 -13.30 -2.20
N ASN A 120 -4.54 -13.54 -3.40
CA ASN A 120 -4.02 -14.60 -4.26
C ASN A 120 -2.59 -14.35 -4.76
N VAL A 121 -2.21 -13.09 -4.93
CA VAL A 121 -0.81 -12.72 -5.24
C VAL A 121 0.10 -12.91 -4.03
N CYS A 122 -0.36 -12.52 -2.84
CA CYS A 122 0.43 -12.64 -1.61
C CYS A 122 0.56 -14.09 -1.12
N TRP A 123 -0.51 -14.85 -1.25
CA TRP A 123 -0.62 -16.26 -0.84
C TRP A 123 -1.31 -17.04 -1.95
N PRO A 124 -0.53 -17.66 -2.86
CA PRO A 124 -1.11 -18.38 -3.99
C PRO A 124 -2.12 -19.42 -3.53
N MET A 125 -3.35 -19.28 -3.98
CA MET A 125 -4.47 -20.15 -3.65
C MET A 125 -4.74 -21.10 -4.81
N TYR A 126 -5.11 -22.33 -4.49
CA TYR A 126 -5.33 -23.40 -5.48
C TYR A 126 -6.78 -23.84 -5.50
N ALA A 127 -7.19 -24.43 -6.62
CA ALA A 127 -8.52 -25.02 -6.83
C ALA A 127 -9.66 -24.05 -6.45
N ALA A 128 -10.53 -24.43 -5.52
CA ALA A 128 -11.70 -23.66 -5.11
C ALA A 128 -11.41 -22.58 -4.05
N MET A 129 -10.17 -22.50 -3.51
CA MET A 129 -9.83 -21.56 -2.43
C MET A 129 -10.20 -20.10 -2.71
N PRO A 130 -9.90 -19.51 -3.89
CA PRO A 130 -10.28 -18.13 -4.17
C PRO A 130 -11.81 -17.91 -4.09
N ALA A 131 -12.60 -18.88 -4.56
CA ALA A 131 -14.06 -18.77 -4.50
C ALA A 131 -14.57 -18.87 -3.05
N VAL A 132 -14.07 -19.84 -2.27
CA VAL A 132 -14.42 -19.97 -0.84
C VAL A 132 -14.06 -18.71 -0.06
N LEU A 133 -12.88 -18.15 -0.30
CA LEU A 133 -12.48 -16.92 0.36
C LEU A 133 -13.35 -15.73 -0.06
N LYS A 134 -13.71 -15.63 -1.34
CA LYS A 134 -14.61 -14.58 -1.83
C LYS A 134 -15.97 -14.68 -1.15
N ASP A 135 -16.59 -15.85 -1.14
CA ASP A 135 -17.87 -16.10 -0.49
C ASP A 135 -17.83 -15.76 1.00
N ALA A 136 -16.75 -16.15 1.70
CA ALA A 136 -16.57 -15.83 3.11
C ALA A 136 -16.42 -14.32 3.37
N VAL A 137 -15.72 -13.60 2.48
CA VAL A 137 -15.59 -12.15 2.56
C VAL A 137 -16.94 -11.47 2.30
N GLU A 138 -17.70 -11.89 1.30
CA GLU A 138 -19.05 -11.38 1.02
C GLU A 138 -19.98 -11.58 2.22
N HIS A 139 -20.00 -12.78 2.81
CA HIS A 139 -20.77 -13.08 4.02
C HIS A 139 -20.32 -12.22 5.21
N ALA A 140 -19.03 -11.96 5.37
CA ALA A 140 -18.53 -11.09 6.42
C ALA A 140 -18.99 -9.64 6.26
N TYR A 141 -19.04 -9.12 5.02
CA TYR A 141 -19.64 -7.81 4.73
C TYR A 141 -21.13 -7.76 5.03
N ILE A 142 -21.88 -8.77 4.61
CA ILE A 142 -23.33 -8.88 4.92
C ILE A 142 -23.54 -8.89 6.44
N ALA A 143 -22.74 -9.67 7.17
CA ALA A 143 -22.81 -9.73 8.64
C ALA A 143 -22.45 -8.39 9.30
N ALA A 144 -21.54 -7.60 8.71
CA ALA A 144 -21.21 -6.26 9.14
C ALA A 144 -22.29 -5.21 8.76
N GLY A 145 -23.34 -5.63 8.05
CA GLY A 145 -24.50 -4.77 7.71
C GLY A 145 -24.47 -4.18 6.32
N TRP A 146 -23.58 -4.64 5.44
CA TRP A 146 -23.50 -4.18 4.06
C TRP A 146 -24.54 -4.85 3.17
N ASN A 147 -25.17 -4.06 2.34
CA ASN A 147 -25.92 -4.55 1.17
C ASN A 147 -24.97 -4.53 -0.03
N LEU A 148 -24.70 -5.71 -0.59
CA LEU A 148 -23.73 -5.85 -1.67
C LEU A 148 -24.24 -5.33 -3.02
N GLU A 149 -25.56 -5.22 -3.22
CA GLU A 149 -26.15 -4.76 -4.48
C GLU A 149 -26.01 -3.22 -4.64
N ASN A 150 -26.29 -2.48 -3.56
CA ASN A 150 -26.25 -1.01 -3.61
C ASN A 150 -25.02 -0.40 -2.94
N SER A 151 -24.12 -1.23 -2.39
CA SER A 151 -22.90 -0.80 -1.69
C SER A 151 -23.17 0.12 -0.49
N GLU A 152 -24.25 -0.11 0.25
CA GLU A 152 -24.64 0.68 1.42
C GLU A 152 -24.46 -0.14 2.70
N CYS A 153 -23.95 0.52 3.75
CA CYS A 153 -23.83 -0.08 5.07
C CYS A 153 -24.98 0.40 5.98
N ARG A 154 -25.65 -0.55 6.61
CA ARG A 154 -26.72 -0.29 7.58
C ARG A 154 -26.18 0.18 8.93
N TYR A 155 -24.99 -0.29 9.33
CA TYR A 155 -24.40 -0.05 10.64
C TYR A 155 -23.24 0.94 10.58
N HIS A 156 -23.23 1.87 11.51
CA HIS A 156 -22.22 2.92 11.60
C HIS A 156 -21.66 2.99 13.02
N ASP A 157 -20.43 3.41 13.14
CA ASP A 157 -19.80 3.69 14.43
C ASP A 157 -20.35 5.00 15.06
N THR A 158 -19.87 5.33 16.26
CA THR A 158 -20.25 6.55 16.98
C THR A 158 -19.86 7.85 16.27
N HIS A 159 -19.01 7.79 15.25
CA HIS A 159 -18.55 8.90 14.43
C HIS A 159 -19.26 8.97 13.07
N GLY A 160 -20.18 8.03 12.80
CA GLY A 160 -20.91 7.97 11.54
C GLY A 160 -20.17 7.25 10.41
N ASN A 161 -19.05 6.57 10.69
CA ASN A 161 -18.36 5.77 9.68
C ASN A 161 -19.00 4.40 9.54
N ALA A 162 -19.09 3.88 8.32
CA ALA A 162 -19.56 2.53 8.07
C ALA A 162 -18.72 1.48 8.81
N LEU A 163 -19.36 0.42 9.29
CA LEU A 163 -18.66 -0.71 9.90
C LEU A 163 -18.14 -1.64 8.82
N TYR A 164 -16.91 -2.08 8.98
CA TYR A 164 -16.24 -3.01 8.07
C TYR A 164 -15.89 -4.32 8.79
N PRO A 165 -15.93 -5.45 8.10
CA PRO A 165 -15.49 -6.71 8.69
C PRO A 165 -14.00 -6.67 9.05
N SER A 166 -13.58 -7.60 9.87
CA SER A 166 -12.20 -7.88 10.22
C SER A 166 -11.76 -9.24 9.69
N PHE A 167 -10.47 -9.58 9.80
CA PHE A 167 -9.99 -10.93 9.49
C PHE A 167 -10.65 -12.01 10.34
N ILE A 168 -11.04 -11.68 11.59
CA ILE A 168 -11.73 -12.64 12.48
C ILE A 168 -13.13 -12.94 11.95
N ASP A 169 -13.83 -11.90 11.44
CA ASP A 169 -15.16 -12.08 10.86
C ASP A 169 -15.09 -12.96 9.61
N VAL A 170 -14.12 -12.70 8.73
CA VAL A 170 -13.89 -13.55 7.56
C VAL A 170 -13.54 -14.99 7.94
N LEU A 171 -12.65 -15.18 8.93
CA LEU A 171 -12.30 -16.52 9.41
C LEU A 171 -13.52 -17.30 9.90
N ASN A 172 -14.42 -16.63 10.64
CA ASN A 172 -15.67 -17.24 11.09
C ASN A 172 -16.57 -17.64 9.91
N GLN A 173 -16.64 -16.80 8.88
CA GLN A 173 -17.46 -17.09 7.69
C GLN A 173 -16.85 -18.19 6.82
N ILE A 174 -15.54 -18.38 6.77
CA ILE A 174 -14.92 -19.50 6.06
C ILE A 174 -15.48 -20.84 6.56
N ASN A 175 -15.59 -21.02 7.87
CA ASN A 175 -16.14 -22.25 8.43
C ASN A 175 -17.61 -22.46 7.99
N VAL A 176 -18.42 -21.41 7.99
CA VAL A 176 -19.83 -21.48 7.55
C VAL A 176 -19.92 -21.85 6.07
N VAL A 177 -19.17 -21.15 5.20
CA VAL A 177 -19.17 -21.42 3.75
C VAL A 177 -18.72 -22.86 3.46
N MET A 178 -17.71 -23.36 4.18
CA MET A 178 -17.22 -24.73 4.01
C MET A 178 -18.22 -25.78 4.47
N ASP A 179 -18.99 -25.51 5.50
CA ASP A 179 -20.01 -26.46 6.00
C ASP A 179 -21.24 -26.49 5.10
N ASP A 180 -21.62 -25.35 4.52
CA ASP A 180 -22.75 -25.23 3.59
C ASP A 180 -22.40 -25.69 2.17
N SER A 181 -21.12 -25.76 1.83
CA SER A 181 -20.67 -26.17 0.50
C SER A 181 -20.55 -27.69 0.36
N ALA A 182 -20.80 -28.21 -0.86
CA ALA A 182 -20.62 -29.61 -1.22
C ALA A 182 -19.14 -30.02 -1.42
N TYR A 183 -18.20 -29.32 -0.78
CA TYR A 183 -16.78 -29.67 -0.85
C TYR A 183 -16.52 -31.00 -0.16
N SER A 184 -15.72 -31.88 -0.80
CA SER A 184 -15.37 -33.16 -0.22
C SER A 184 -14.62 -33.01 1.10
N SER A 185 -14.71 -34.02 1.97
CA SER A 185 -14.03 -34.06 3.28
C SER A 185 -12.50 -33.91 3.14
N ASP A 186 -11.93 -34.39 2.03
CA ASP A 186 -10.48 -34.26 1.74
C ASP A 186 -10.07 -32.85 1.44
N SER A 187 -10.93 -32.05 0.76
CA SER A 187 -10.66 -30.63 0.47
C SER A 187 -10.76 -29.75 1.72
N LYS A 188 -11.58 -30.12 2.71
CA LYS A 188 -11.76 -29.34 3.95
C LYS A 188 -10.49 -29.26 4.81
N GLY A 189 -9.58 -30.23 4.68
CA GLY A 189 -8.29 -30.25 5.37
C GLY A 189 -7.30 -29.20 4.85
N ASP A 190 -7.38 -28.86 3.57
CA ASP A 190 -6.43 -27.97 2.89
C ASP A 190 -6.71 -26.48 3.16
N TYR A 191 -7.89 -26.15 3.74
CA TYR A 191 -8.34 -24.77 3.99
C TYR A 191 -8.21 -24.33 5.46
N LYS A 192 -7.74 -25.22 6.35
CA LYS A 192 -7.52 -24.94 7.77
C LYS A 192 -6.05 -24.63 8.07
#